data_567e0ae203eba4f8929651988646d0ea
#
_entry.id   567e0ae203eba4f8929651988646d0ea
#
_cell.length_a   1.000
_cell.length_b   1.000
_cell.length_c   1.000
_cell.angle_alpha   90.00
_cell.angle_beta   90.00
_cell.angle_gamma   90.00
#
_symmetry.space_group_name_H-M   'P 1'
#
loop_
_entity.id
_entity.type
_entity.pdbx_description
1 polymer ?
#
loop_
_entity_poly.entity_id
_entity_poly.type
_entity_poly.pdbx_seq_one_letter_code
_entity_poly.pdbx_strand_id
1 'polypeptide(L)'
;MTVAEAAKVLGLTVLCGDDSREIEGVYVGDLLSRCMSRVTEGCLWITIMSNINAVAVAALTDPACIVFCEDVEIEEDMLQRARENDITIAKSTLDAYALCVAFHNSCGEKS
;
A
#
# COMPACT_ATOMS: atom_id res chain seq x y z
N MET A 1 -2.11 -3.51 -13.66
CA MET A 1 -1.78 -2.14 -13.24
C MET A 1 -0.58 -2.17 -12.32
N THR A 2 0.44 -1.38 -12.63
CA THR A 2 1.61 -1.24 -11.76
C THR A 2 1.33 -0.26 -10.63
N VAL A 3 2.20 -0.27 -9.61
CA VAL A 3 2.12 0.70 -8.51
C VAL A 3 2.22 2.13 -9.07
N ALA A 4 3.11 2.37 -10.05
CA ALA A 4 3.26 3.69 -10.66
C ALA A 4 1.97 4.15 -11.36
N GLU A 5 1.33 3.25 -12.08
CA GLU A 5 0.04 3.56 -12.72
C GLU A 5 -1.04 3.84 -11.69
N ALA A 6 -1.11 3.05 -10.63
CA ALA A 6 -2.06 3.27 -9.55
C ALA A 6 -1.82 4.61 -8.87
N ALA A 7 -0.55 4.96 -8.63
CA ALA A 7 -0.20 6.25 -8.02
C ALA A 7 -0.70 7.40 -8.88
N LYS A 8 -0.58 7.28 -10.19
CA LYS A 8 -1.02 8.32 -11.12
C LYS A 8 -2.54 8.48 -11.14
N VAL A 9 -3.29 7.36 -11.26
CA VAL A 9 -4.75 7.42 -11.33
C VAL A 9 -5.42 7.72 -10.01
N LEU A 10 -4.82 7.28 -8.89
CA LEU A 10 -5.39 7.46 -7.55
C LEU A 10 -4.84 8.69 -6.82
N GLY A 11 -3.86 9.36 -7.40
CA GLY A 11 -3.24 10.51 -6.74
C GLY A 11 -2.39 10.13 -5.53
N LEU A 12 -1.76 8.96 -5.56
CA LEU A 12 -0.89 8.54 -4.47
C LEU A 12 0.46 9.23 -4.56
N THR A 13 1.09 9.45 -3.40
CA THR A 13 2.46 9.89 -3.32
C THR A 13 3.33 8.71 -2.91
N VAL A 14 4.16 8.22 -3.82
CA VAL A 14 5.09 7.13 -3.52
C VAL A 14 6.28 7.70 -2.75
N LEU A 15 6.51 7.19 -1.54
CA LEU A 15 7.54 7.71 -0.64
C LEU A 15 8.84 6.93 -0.72
N CYS A 16 8.79 5.66 -1.05
CA CYS A 16 9.99 4.82 -1.23
C CYS A 16 9.62 3.53 -1.95
N GLY A 17 10.63 2.82 -2.42
CA GLY A 17 10.46 1.48 -2.99
C GLY A 17 10.36 1.46 -4.50
N ASP A 18 10.03 0.30 -5.03
CA ASP A 18 9.94 0.05 -6.47
C ASP A 18 8.47 0.15 -6.92
N ASP A 19 8.15 1.17 -7.68
CA ASP A 19 6.79 1.40 -8.18
C ASP A 19 6.49 0.69 -9.51
N SER A 20 7.42 -0.10 -10.01
CA SER A 20 7.22 -0.84 -11.26
C SER A 20 6.51 -2.19 -11.07
N ARG A 21 6.31 -2.62 -9.82
CA ARG A 21 5.64 -3.89 -9.53
C ARG A 21 4.19 -3.90 -9.95
N GLU A 22 3.74 -5.03 -10.50
CA GLU A 22 2.33 -5.24 -10.80
C GLU A 22 1.53 -5.45 -9.52
N ILE A 23 0.33 -4.88 -9.47
CA ILE A 23 -0.60 -5.10 -8.37
C ILE A 23 -1.45 -6.31 -8.74
N GLU A 24 -1.39 -7.36 -7.92
CA GLU A 24 -2.05 -8.63 -8.20
C GLU A 24 -3.31 -8.86 -7.36
N GLY A 25 -3.66 -7.90 -6.52
CA GLY A 25 -4.85 -7.98 -5.69
C GLY A 25 -4.88 -6.80 -4.73
N VAL A 26 -5.89 -6.73 -3.89
CA VAL A 26 -6.02 -5.65 -2.91
C VAL A 26 -6.51 -6.22 -1.58
N TYR A 27 -5.96 -5.72 -0.50
CA TYR A 27 -6.44 -6.03 0.85
C TYR A 27 -6.53 -4.74 1.64
N VAL A 28 -7.61 -4.59 2.40
CA VAL A 28 -7.84 -3.43 3.26
C VAL A 28 -7.98 -3.93 4.68
N GLY A 29 -7.13 -3.46 5.57
CA GLY A 29 -7.20 -3.86 6.96
C GLY A 29 -6.12 -3.23 7.82
N ASP A 30 -6.42 -3.08 9.10
CA ASP A 30 -5.57 -2.37 10.06
C ASP A 30 -5.13 -3.26 11.21
N LEU A 31 -5.75 -4.40 11.41
CA LEU A 31 -5.37 -5.33 12.46
C LEU A 31 -4.19 -6.16 11.96
N LEU A 32 -3.00 -5.86 12.46
CA LEU A 32 -1.76 -6.43 11.94
C LEU A 32 -1.72 -7.97 11.99
N SER A 33 -2.25 -8.57 13.05
CA SER A 33 -2.30 -10.03 13.17
C SER A 33 -3.14 -10.66 12.05
N ARG A 34 -4.17 -9.97 11.60
CA ARG A 34 -5.01 -10.41 10.49
C ARG A 34 -4.30 -10.17 9.16
N CYS A 35 -3.66 -9.01 9.03
CA CYS A 35 -2.93 -8.67 7.82
C CYS A 35 -1.83 -9.68 7.53
N MET A 36 -1.19 -10.20 8.58
CA MET A 36 -0.12 -11.19 8.43
C MET A 36 -0.58 -12.44 7.69
N SER A 37 -1.86 -12.81 7.79
CA SER A 37 -2.40 -13.97 7.11
C SER A 37 -3.18 -13.62 5.84
N ARG A 38 -3.54 -12.37 5.64
CA ARG A 38 -4.42 -11.95 4.53
C ARG A 38 -3.72 -11.16 3.44
N VAL A 39 -2.67 -10.40 3.79
CA VAL A 39 -1.89 -9.70 2.79
C VAL A 39 -1.11 -10.73 2.00
N THR A 40 -1.25 -10.71 0.69
CA THR A 40 -0.60 -11.68 -0.20
C THR A 40 0.49 -11.00 -1.01
N GLU A 41 1.40 -11.82 -1.53
CA GLU A 41 2.48 -11.34 -2.41
C GLU A 41 1.88 -10.55 -3.57
N GLY A 42 2.43 -9.37 -3.81
CA GLY A 42 2.01 -8.52 -4.92
C GLY A 42 0.72 -7.74 -4.71
N CYS A 43 0.09 -7.82 -3.53
CA CYS A 43 -1.15 -7.09 -3.32
C CYS A 43 -0.91 -5.60 -3.01
N LEU A 44 -1.93 -4.79 -3.24
CA LEU A 44 -1.98 -3.42 -2.74
C LEU A 44 -2.61 -3.49 -1.35
N TRP A 45 -1.82 -3.18 -0.33
CA TRP A 45 -2.32 -3.21 1.05
C TRP A 45 -2.68 -1.80 1.50
N ILE A 46 -3.96 -1.57 1.72
CA ILE A 46 -4.49 -0.27 2.17
C ILE A 46 -4.73 -0.33 3.66
N THR A 47 -4.11 0.58 4.40
CA THR A 47 -4.21 0.61 5.86
C THR A 47 -4.05 2.03 6.38
N ILE A 48 -4.56 2.29 7.58
CA ILE A 48 -4.31 3.55 8.29
C ILE A 48 -3.24 3.35 9.37
N MET A 49 -2.81 2.13 9.61
CA MET A 49 -1.87 1.78 10.68
C MET A 49 -0.45 2.21 10.33
N SER A 50 -0.15 3.49 10.48
CA SER A 50 1.15 4.06 10.15
C SER A 50 2.17 3.86 11.27
N ASN A 51 2.55 2.60 11.50
CA ASN A 51 3.60 2.32 12.47
C ASN A 51 4.56 1.27 11.90
N ILE A 52 5.72 1.17 12.54
CA ILE A 52 6.82 0.33 12.05
C ILE A 52 6.45 -1.15 11.98
N ASN A 53 5.47 -1.60 12.75
CA ASN A 53 5.03 -2.99 12.71
C ASN A 53 4.34 -3.34 11.39
N ALA A 54 3.77 -2.34 10.70
CA ALA A 54 3.21 -2.57 9.37
C ALA A 54 4.33 -2.94 8.39
N VAL A 55 5.49 -2.29 8.52
CA VAL A 55 6.66 -2.62 7.69
C VAL A 55 7.13 -4.05 7.97
N ALA A 56 7.11 -4.47 9.24
CA ALA A 56 7.49 -5.83 9.61
C ALA A 56 6.54 -6.86 8.98
N VAL A 57 5.23 -6.60 8.98
CA VAL A 57 4.25 -7.46 8.31
C VAL A 57 4.53 -7.52 6.81
N ALA A 58 4.80 -6.37 6.19
CA ALA A 58 5.09 -6.31 4.75
C ALA A 58 6.36 -7.09 4.40
N ALA A 59 7.35 -7.10 5.26
CA ALA A 59 8.58 -7.87 5.03
C ALA A 59 8.29 -9.37 4.96
N LEU A 60 7.26 -9.85 5.65
CA LEU A 60 6.87 -11.26 5.66
C LEU A 60 5.89 -11.62 4.54
N THR A 61 5.07 -10.67 4.11
CA THR A 61 3.97 -10.93 3.17
C THR A 61 4.23 -10.46 1.75
N ASP A 62 5.18 -9.55 1.59
CA ASP A 62 5.65 -9.03 0.31
C ASP A 62 4.57 -8.39 -0.58
N PRO A 63 3.79 -7.42 -0.07
CA PRO A 63 2.83 -6.71 -0.92
C PRO A 63 3.55 -5.87 -1.97
N ALA A 64 2.87 -5.54 -3.05
CA ALA A 64 3.43 -4.64 -4.07
C ALA A 64 3.63 -3.24 -3.51
N CYS A 65 2.75 -2.81 -2.61
CA CYS A 65 2.83 -1.49 -1.98
C CYS A 65 1.94 -1.45 -0.75
N ILE A 66 2.39 -0.76 0.29
CA ILE A 66 1.52 -0.38 1.40
C ILE A 66 1.04 1.04 1.11
N VAL A 67 -0.27 1.25 1.09
CA VAL A 67 -0.85 2.59 0.93
C VAL A 67 -1.45 3.01 2.27
N PHE A 68 -0.88 4.04 2.87
CA PHE A 68 -1.43 4.61 4.11
C PHE A 68 -2.44 5.69 3.74
N CYS A 69 -3.68 5.50 4.14
CA CYS A 69 -4.78 6.40 3.80
C CYS A 69 -4.99 7.49 4.85
N GLU A 70 -5.90 8.44 4.55
CA GLU A 70 -6.29 9.55 5.42
C GLU A 70 -5.15 10.52 5.77
N ASP A 71 -4.17 10.63 4.88
CA ASP A 71 -3.04 11.56 5.02
C ASP A 71 -2.30 11.43 6.35
N VAL A 72 -2.21 10.21 6.89
CA VAL A 72 -1.50 9.97 8.14
C VAL A 72 -0.01 10.25 7.97
N GLU A 73 0.63 10.67 9.04
CA GLU A 73 2.06 10.95 9.02
C GLU A 73 2.87 9.66 8.97
N ILE A 74 3.86 9.62 8.09
CA ILE A 74 4.78 8.50 7.95
C ILE A 74 6.15 8.95 8.46
N GLU A 75 6.59 8.38 9.56
CA GLU A 75 7.86 8.77 10.18
C GLU A 75 9.05 8.26 9.38
N GLU A 76 10.16 8.98 9.45
CA GLU A 76 11.36 8.68 8.68
C GLU A 76 11.94 7.30 9.04
N ASP A 77 11.85 6.86 10.28
CA ASP A 77 12.35 5.55 10.67
C ASP A 77 11.58 4.41 10.00
N MET A 78 10.28 4.60 9.74
CA MET A 78 9.48 3.66 8.95
C MET A 78 9.99 3.58 7.53
N LEU A 79 10.23 4.73 6.91
CA LEU A 79 10.71 4.79 5.54
C LEU A 79 12.10 4.15 5.43
N GLN A 80 12.95 4.40 6.41
CA GLN A 80 14.28 3.80 6.45
C GLN A 80 14.20 2.28 6.52
N ARG A 81 13.36 1.75 7.40
CA ARG A 81 13.16 0.31 7.54
C ARG A 81 12.58 -0.29 6.26
N ALA A 82 11.64 0.43 5.63
CA ALA A 82 11.04 -0.01 4.37
C ALA A 82 12.09 -0.10 3.27
N ARG A 83 12.97 0.90 3.18
CA ARG A 83 14.06 0.90 2.18
C ARG A 83 15.00 -0.28 2.40
N GLU A 84 15.32 -0.58 3.65
CA GLU A 84 16.21 -1.69 4.00
C GLU A 84 15.62 -3.05 3.63
N ASN A 85 14.30 -3.15 3.53
CA ASN A 85 13.59 -4.39 3.22
C ASN A 85 12.94 -4.38 1.83
N ASP A 86 13.27 -3.41 0.99
CA ASP A 86 12.72 -3.28 -0.37
C ASP A 86 11.19 -3.22 -0.39
N ILE A 87 10.60 -2.50 0.57
CA ILE A 87 9.16 -2.33 0.68
C ILE A 87 8.76 -0.97 0.11
N THR A 88 7.73 -0.96 -0.73
CA THR A 88 7.19 0.25 -1.33
C THR A 88 6.10 0.81 -0.45
N ILE A 89 6.21 2.09 -0.11
CA ILE A 89 5.22 2.82 0.69
C ILE A 89 4.70 3.99 -0.13
N ALA A 90 3.38 4.13 -0.15
CA ALA A 90 2.71 5.26 -0.75
C ALA A 90 1.70 5.83 0.25
N LYS A 91 1.24 7.04 -0.01
CA LYS A 91 0.35 7.78 0.87
C LYS A 91 -0.81 8.34 0.07
N SER A 92 -2.00 8.35 0.67
CA SER A 92 -3.20 8.91 0.07
C SER A 92 -3.88 9.86 1.07
N THR A 93 -4.48 10.93 0.55
CA THR A 93 -5.32 11.83 1.36
C THR A 93 -6.74 11.29 1.52
N LEU A 94 -7.12 10.31 0.68
CA LEU A 94 -8.45 9.71 0.73
C LEU A 94 -8.57 8.75 1.91
N ASP A 95 -9.80 8.53 2.38
CA ASP A 95 -10.06 7.47 3.34
C ASP A 95 -10.08 6.12 2.61
N ALA A 96 -10.13 5.03 3.36
CA ALA A 96 -10.06 3.69 2.80
C ALA A 96 -11.20 3.41 1.83
N TYR A 97 -12.42 3.85 2.16
CA TYR A 97 -13.58 3.62 1.29
C TYR A 97 -13.41 4.33 -0.06
N ALA A 98 -13.10 5.62 -0.03
CA ALA A 98 -12.95 6.41 -1.25
C ALA A 98 -11.80 5.86 -2.11
N LEU A 99 -10.72 5.46 -1.47
CA LEU A 99 -9.57 4.89 -2.17
C LEU A 99 -9.93 3.57 -2.85
N CYS A 100 -10.67 2.69 -2.15
CA CYS A 100 -11.10 1.42 -2.72
C CYS A 100 -12.04 1.61 -3.90
N VAL A 101 -12.98 2.55 -3.80
CA VAL A 101 -13.90 2.85 -4.90
C VAL A 101 -13.13 3.36 -6.11
N ALA A 102 -12.19 4.29 -5.90
CA ALA A 102 -11.36 4.83 -6.99
C ALA A 102 -10.52 3.72 -7.64
N PHE A 103 -9.94 2.84 -6.85
CA PHE A 103 -9.15 1.72 -7.36
C PHE A 103 -10.03 0.76 -8.16
N HIS A 104 -11.18 0.39 -7.63
CA HIS A 104 -12.12 -0.50 -8.31
C HIS A 104 -12.56 0.07 -9.66
N ASN A 105 -12.91 1.34 -9.69
CA ASN A 105 -13.34 2.00 -10.93
C ASN A 105 -12.21 2.03 -11.97
N SER A 106 -10.98 2.25 -11.54
CA SER A 106 -9.82 2.26 -12.43
C SER A 106 -9.53 0.88 -13.02
N CYS A 107 -9.69 -0.17 -12.23
CA CYS A 107 -9.52 -1.55 -12.68
C CYS A 107 -10.68 -2.01 -13.55
N GLY A 108 -11.92 -1.64 -13.17
CA GLY A 108 -13.13 -2.03 -13.87
C GLY A 108 -13.18 -1.54 -15.31
N GLU A 109 -12.58 -0.39 -15.58
CA GLU A 109 -12.55 0.18 -16.93
C GLU A 109 -11.73 -0.66 -17.90
N LYS A 110 -10.85 -1.52 -17.41
CA LYS A 110 -9.97 -2.34 -18.25
C LYS A 110 -10.51 -3.75 -18.50
N SER A 111 -11.57 -4.11 -17.82
CA SER A 111 -12.18 -5.45 -17.97
C SER A 111 -13.38 -5.45 -18.97
#